data_7f60407504365710b36c2377864cd46f
#
_entry.id   7f60407504365710b36c2377864cd46f
#
_cell.length_a   1.000
_cell.length_b   1.000
_cell.length_c   1.000
_cell.angle_alpha   90.00
_cell.angle_beta   90.00
_cell.angle_gamma   90.00
#
_symmetry.space_group_name_H-M   'P 1'
#
loop_
_entity.id
_entity.type
_entity.pdbx_description
1 polymer ?
#
loop_
_entity_poly.entity_id
_entity_poly.type
_entity_poly.pdbx_seq_one_letter_code
_entity_poly.pdbx_strand_id
1 'polypeptide(L)'
;MSDSWGRFEAPVDWARDVPYDIRERSFQFAVRVIRAVRRLPDDTATRVLAYQLTKAATSVGANVEEADGAESRRDFIHELSIVRKEAREARYWLRIVRASIPHDEWAPLQGESEEITRIISATIRSTQRSG
;
A
#
# COMPACT_ATOMS: atom_id res chain seq x y z
N MET A 1 -14.89 3.23 -18.78
CA MET A 1 -15.02 2.47 -17.93
C MET A 1 -15.21 3.03 -16.72
N SER A 2 -16.05 2.81 -16.20
CA SER A 2 -16.26 3.30 -15.14
C SER A 2 -15.42 3.09 -14.26
N ASP A 3 -15.26 3.40 -13.82
CA ASP A 3 -14.51 3.28 -13.06
C ASP A 3 -14.94 3.28 -11.79
N SER A 4 -15.13 2.17 -11.37
CA SER A 4 -15.34 1.99 -10.03
C SER A 4 -14.19 2.52 -9.27
N TRP A 5 -13.14 2.85 -9.93
CA TRP A 5 -12.06 3.39 -9.22
C TRP A 5 -12.32 4.76 -8.72
N GLY A 6 -13.09 5.49 -9.29
CA GLY A 6 -13.33 6.81 -8.90
C GLY A 6 -14.38 6.95 -7.88
N ARG A 7 -14.77 5.85 -7.25
CA ARG A 7 -15.86 5.99 -6.55
C ARG A 7 -15.77 5.96 -5.17
N PHE A 8 -14.96 6.66 -4.47
CA PHE A 8 -15.08 6.85 -3.06
C PHE A 8 -16.12 7.90 -2.80
N GLU A 9 -17.04 8.09 -3.75
CA GLU A 9 -17.99 9.06 -3.51
C GLU A 9 -19.09 8.43 -2.84
N ALA A 10 -18.94 7.71 -1.94
CA ALA A 10 -19.99 7.15 -1.20
C ALA A 10 -20.77 8.22 -0.50
N PRO A 11 -21.99 7.99 -0.22
CA PRO A 11 -22.81 8.98 0.44
C PRO A 11 -22.48 9.17 1.91
N VAL A 12 -21.47 8.49 2.45
CA VAL A 12 -21.13 8.62 3.85
C VAL A 12 -19.88 9.45 4.00
N ASP A 13 -19.81 10.25 5.08
CA ASP A 13 -18.74 11.19 5.27
C ASP A 13 -17.36 10.54 5.43
N TRP A 14 -17.28 9.40 6.08
CA TRP A 14 -15.98 8.83 6.35
C TRP A 14 -15.23 8.48 5.06
N ALA A 15 -15.94 8.15 3.99
CA ALA A 15 -15.30 7.79 2.74
C ALA A 15 -14.60 8.98 2.08
N ARG A 16 -14.95 10.21 2.46
CA ARG A 16 -14.33 11.37 1.86
C ARG A 16 -12.92 11.60 2.34
N ASP A 17 -12.51 10.94 3.43
CA ASP A 17 -11.19 11.15 3.97
C ASP A 17 -10.12 10.41 3.19
N VAL A 18 -10.50 9.50 2.28
CA VAL A 18 -9.54 8.78 1.47
C VAL A 18 -9.07 9.67 0.35
N PRO A 19 -7.76 9.96 0.23
CA PRO A 19 -7.27 10.76 -0.88
C PRO A 19 -7.62 10.10 -2.20
N TYR A 20 -8.07 10.91 -3.14
CA TYR A 20 -8.55 10.39 -4.42
C TYR A 20 -7.55 9.50 -5.12
N ASP A 21 -6.26 9.85 -5.07
CA ASP A 21 -5.25 9.14 -5.83
C ASP A 21 -4.59 7.98 -5.09
N ILE A 22 -5.01 7.66 -3.87
CA ILE A 22 -4.34 6.60 -3.12
C ILE A 22 -4.50 5.24 -3.78
N ARG A 23 -5.61 5.04 -4.48
CA ARG A 23 -5.84 3.77 -5.16
C ARG A 23 -4.84 3.59 -6.30
N GLU A 24 -4.64 4.64 -7.08
CA GLU A 24 -3.68 4.58 -8.18
C GLU A 24 -2.25 4.48 -7.66
N ARG A 25 -1.92 5.21 -6.59
CA ARG A 25 -0.58 5.15 -6.01
C ARG A 25 -0.26 3.75 -5.52
N SER A 26 -1.22 3.11 -4.85
CA SER A 26 -1.03 1.77 -4.31
C SER A 26 -0.88 0.75 -5.44
N PHE A 27 -1.64 0.93 -6.51
CA PHE A 27 -1.54 0.08 -7.67
C PHE A 27 -0.14 0.21 -8.30
N GLN A 28 0.30 1.44 -8.53
CA GLN A 28 1.60 1.66 -9.15
C GLN A 28 2.75 1.19 -8.28
N PHE A 29 2.60 1.31 -6.97
CA PHE A 29 3.58 0.80 -6.04
C PHE A 29 3.77 -0.70 -6.22
N ALA A 30 2.67 -1.45 -6.29
CA ALA A 30 2.74 -2.90 -6.48
C ALA A 30 3.38 -3.25 -7.82
N VAL A 31 3.01 -2.55 -8.89
CA VAL A 31 3.57 -2.80 -10.22
C VAL A 31 5.07 -2.55 -10.22
N ARG A 32 5.50 -1.45 -9.61
CA ARG A 32 6.93 -1.10 -9.56
C ARG A 32 7.72 -2.12 -8.75
N VAL A 33 7.16 -2.60 -7.64
CA VAL A 33 7.81 -3.62 -6.84
C VAL A 33 7.97 -4.90 -7.64
N ILE A 34 6.92 -5.32 -8.33
CA ILE A 34 6.98 -6.56 -9.12
C ILE A 34 8.04 -6.44 -10.21
N ARG A 35 8.08 -5.30 -10.91
CA ARG A 35 9.08 -5.11 -11.96
C ARG A 35 10.50 -5.16 -11.42
N ALA A 36 10.73 -4.55 -10.26
CA ALA A 36 12.05 -4.53 -9.65
C ALA A 36 12.45 -5.92 -9.14
N VAL A 37 11.50 -6.62 -8.51
CA VAL A 37 11.75 -7.95 -7.97
C VAL A 37 12.11 -8.94 -9.07
N ARG A 38 11.52 -8.80 -10.25
CA ARG A 38 11.79 -9.74 -11.35
C ARG A 38 13.22 -9.66 -11.87
N ARG A 39 13.97 -8.64 -11.48
CA ARG A 39 15.37 -8.52 -11.88
C ARG A 39 16.31 -9.08 -10.85
N LEU A 40 15.82 -9.58 -9.73
CA LEU A 40 16.68 -10.08 -8.66
C LEU A 40 17.30 -11.42 -9.04
N PRO A 41 18.47 -11.72 -8.46
CA PRO A 41 19.10 -13.03 -8.69
C PRO A 41 18.22 -14.17 -8.18
N ASP A 42 18.42 -15.36 -8.73
CA ASP A 42 17.62 -16.51 -8.35
C ASP A 42 18.41 -17.38 -7.37
N ASP A 43 18.30 -17.10 -6.09
CA ASP A 43 18.88 -17.91 -5.03
C ASP A 43 17.90 -17.95 -3.87
N THR A 44 18.19 -18.84 -2.90
CA THR A 44 17.23 -19.10 -1.83
C THR A 44 16.88 -17.85 -1.02
N ALA A 45 17.87 -17.11 -0.58
CA ALA A 45 17.62 -15.92 0.24
C ALA A 45 16.85 -14.87 -0.53
N THR A 46 17.22 -14.66 -1.78
CA THR A 46 16.56 -13.67 -2.62
C THR A 46 15.13 -14.06 -2.92
N ARG A 47 14.87 -15.36 -3.12
CA ARG A 47 13.50 -15.82 -3.35
C ARG A 47 12.59 -15.54 -2.15
N VAL A 48 13.11 -15.71 -0.93
CA VAL A 48 12.34 -15.39 0.26
C VAL A 48 12.02 -13.91 0.34
N LEU A 49 13.04 -13.06 0.10
CA LEU A 49 12.83 -11.60 0.11
C LEU A 49 11.85 -11.19 -0.97
N ALA A 50 12.01 -11.73 -2.18
CA ALA A 50 11.13 -11.39 -3.30
C ALA A 50 9.68 -11.76 -3.00
N TYR A 51 9.46 -12.93 -2.40
CA TYR A 51 8.12 -13.37 -2.05
C TYR A 51 7.49 -12.46 -1.00
N GLN A 52 8.23 -12.18 0.06
CA GLN A 52 7.68 -11.36 1.15
C GLN A 52 7.40 -9.94 0.70
N LEU A 53 8.30 -9.35 -0.07
CA LEU A 53 8.10 -8.01 -0.57
C LEU A 53 6.92 -7.93 -1.52
N THR A 54 6.83 -8.88 -2.45
CA THR A 54 5.71 -8.91 -3.40
C THR A 54 4.39 -9.07 -2.66
N LYS A 55 4.35 -9.97 -1.68
CA LYS A 55 3.13 -10.21 -0.91
C LYS A 55 2.69 -8.95 -0.19
N ALA A 56 3.62 -8.29 0.50
CA ALA A 56 3.29 -7.08 1.23
C ALA A 56 2.85 -5.95 0.29
N ALA A 57 3.59 -5.74 -0.78
CA ALA A 57 3.30 -4.65 -1.71
C ALA A 57 1.95 -4.82 -2.40
N THR A 58 1.61 -6.05 -2.81
CA THR A 58 0.32 -6.28 -3.47
C THR A 58 -0.83 -6.20 -2.47
N SER A 59 -0.58 -6.54 -1.20
CA SER A 59 -1.61 -6.43 -0.17
C SER A 59 -1.97 -4.99 0.14
N VAL A 60 -1.04 -4.05 -0.04
CA VAL A 60 -1.35 -2.63 0.19
C VAL A 60 -2.52 -2.22 -0.70
N GLY A 61 -2.40 -2.41 -2.01
CA GLY A 61 -3.46 -1.99 -2.93
C GLY A 61 -4.72 -2.80 -2.79
N ALA A 62 -4.58 -4.11 -2.56
CA ALA A 62 -5.76 -4.97 -2.40
C ALA A 62 -6.62 -4.50 -1.22
N ASN A 63 -5.98 -4.09 -0.13
CA ASN A 63 -6.72 -3.63 1.04
C ASN A 63 -7.25 -2.21 0.88
N VAL A 64 -6.63 -1.39 0.05
CA VAL A 64 -7.22 -0.10 -0.30
C VAL A 64 -8.54 -0.34 -1.03
N GLU A 65 -8.59 -1.33 -1.92
CA GLU A 65 -9.84 -1.66 -2.61
C GLU A 65 -10.90 -2.15 -1.63
N GLU A 66 -10.49 -2.94 -0.63
CA GLU A 66 -11.44 -3.41 0.38
C GLU A 66 -11.99 -2.24 1.20
N ALA A 67 -11.14 -1.25 1.48
CA ALA A 67 -11.61 -0.07 2.22
C ALA A 67 -12.67 0.69 1.44
N ASP A 68 -12.55 0.73 0.12
CA ASP A 68 -13.56 1.39 -0.71
C ASP A 68 -14.93 0.72 -0.57
N GLY A 69 -14.95 -0.58 -0.32
CA GLY A 69 -16.20 -1.33 -0.16
C GLY A 69 -16.63 -1.51 1.28
N ALA A 70 -16.00 -0.82 2.22
CA ALA A 70 -16.31 -1.01 3.63
C ALA A 70 -17.76 -0.62 3.94
N GLU A 71 -18.39 -1.37 4.82
CA GLU A 71 -19.80 -1.18 5.12
C GLU A 71 -20.04 -0.28 6.32
N SER A 72 -19.01 0.12 7.04
CA SER A 72 -19.14 1.00 8.19
C SER A 72 -17.85 1.76 8.40
N ARG A 73 -17.91 2.81 9.22
CA ARG A 73 -16.69 3.53 9.58
C ARG A 73 -15.70 2.61 10.27
N ARG A 74 -16.20 1.73 11.13
CA ARG A 74 -15.33 0.79 11.84
C ARG A 74 -14.62 -0.12 10.86
N ASP A 75 -15.32 -0.65 9.87
CA ASP A 75 -14.71 -1.49 8.85
C ASP A 75 -13.70 -0.72 8.01
N PHE A 76 -14.04 0.51 7.68
CA PHE A 76 -13.17 1.38 6.90
C PHE A 76 -11.84 1.59 7.62
N ILE A 77 -11.89 1.97 8.90
CA ILE A 77 -10.70 2.18 9.69
C ILE A 77 -9.90 0.87 9.83
N HIS A 78 -10.61 -0.23 10.00
CA HIS A 78 -9.96 -1.54 10.11
C HIS A 78 -9.18 -1.86 8.83
N GLU A 79 -9.81 -1.70 7.67
CA GLU A 79 -9.15 -1.97 6.40
C GLU A 79 -7.95 -1.06 6.18
N LEU A 80 -8.10 0.22 6.51
CA LEU A 80 -6.97 1.15 6.37
C LEU A 80 -5.84 0.81 7.33
N SER A 81 -6.15 0.26 8.51
CA SER A 81 -5.12 -0.18 9.44
C SER A 81 -4.34 -1.35 8.86
N ILE A 82 -4.99 -2.22 8.10
CA ILE A 82 -4.31 -3.31 7.41
C ILE A 82 -3.41 -2.74 6.31
N VAL A 83 -3.90 -1.76 5.55
CA VAL A 83 -3.08 -1.11 4.53
C VAL A 83 -1.81 -0.56 5.15
N ARG A 84 -1.95 0.15 6.29
CA ARG A 84 -0.80 0.73 6.98
C ARG A 84 0.19 -0.34 7.43
N LYS A 85 -0.33 -1.44 7.98
CA LYS A 85 0.51 -2.54 8.41
C LYS A 85 1.29 -3.13 7.24
N GLU A 86 0.62 -3.36 6.12
CA GLU A 86 1.28 -3.94 4.95
C GLU A 86 2.29 -2.99 4.33
N ALA A 87 2.01 -1.70 4.33
CA ALA A 87 2.96 -0.71 3.81
C ALA A 87 4.22 -0.67 4.67
N ARG A 88 4.07 -0.77 5.99
CA ARG A 88 5.23 -0.84 6.90
C ARG A 88 6.01 -2.13 6.68
N GLU A 89 5.33 -3.22 6.44
CA GLU A 89 6.00 -4.48 6.18
C GLU A 89 6.76 -4.42 4.86
N ALA A 90 6.15 -3.85 3.82
CA ALA A 90 6.84 -3.66 2.54
C ALA A 90 8.09 -2.81 2.74
N ARG A 91 8.01 -1.75 3.56
CA ARG A 91 9.16 -0.92 3.86
C ARG A 91 10.29 -1.73 4.49
N TYR A 92 9.95 -2.63 5.40
CA TYR A 92 10.97 -3.47 6.06
C TYR A 92 11.70 -4.34 5.04
N TRP A 93 10.95 -5.00 4.16
CA TRP A 93 11.56 -5.85 3.14
C TRP A 93 12.38 -5.03 2.15
N LEU A 94 11.92 -3.82 1.81
CA LEU A 94 12.67 -2.92 0.95
C LEU A 94 13.99 -2.50 1.60
N ARG A 95 13.99 -2.27 2.90
CA ARG A 95 15.21 -1.95 3.62
C ARG A 95 16.21 -3.11 3.56
N ILE A 96 15.73 -4.33 3.72
CA ILE A 96 16.60 -5.49 3.68
C ILE A 96 17.18 -5.68 2.27
N VAL A 97 16.34 -5.64 1.25
CA VAL A 97 16.82 -5.86 -0.10
C VAL A 97 17.77 -4.75 -0.52
N ARG A 98 17.49 -3.52 -0.12
CA ARG A 98 18.34 -2.37 -0.42
C ARG A 98 19.71 -2.52 0.19
N ALA A 99 19.79 -3.05 1.41
CA ALA A 99 21.07 -3.25 2.09
C ALA A 99 21.81 -4.46 1.54
N SER A 100 21.10 -5.44 0.98
CA SER A 100 21.68 -6.70 0.56
C SER A 100 22.00 -6.76 -0.91
N ILE A 101 21.21 -6.16 -1.75
CA ILE A 101 21.34 -6.26 -3.20
C ILE A 101 21.15 -4.86 -3.79
N PRO A 102 22.24 -4.11 -3.97
CA PRO A 102 22.14 -2.71 -4.42
C PRO A 102 21.45 -2.59 -5.78
N HIS A 103 20.53 -1.62 -5.88
CA HIS A 103 19.83 -1.33 -7.11
C HIS A 103 19.14 0.02 -6.95
N ASP A 104 19.07 0.78 -8.03
CA ASP A 104 18.55 2.15 -7.98
C ASP A 104 17.08 2.24 -7.63
N GLU A 105 16.32 1.17 -7.82
CA GLU A 105 14.88 1.22 -7.56
C GLU A 105 14.51 1.14 -6.08
N TRP A 106 15.38 0.62 -5.24
CA TRP A 106 14.96 0.34 -3.85
C TRP A 106 14.71 1.59 -3.03
N ALA A 107 15.56 2.61 -3.19
CA ALA A 107 15.37 3.84 -2.41
C ALA A 107 14.07 4.56 -2.76
N PRO A 108 13.75 4.77 -4.05
CA PRO A 108 12.46 5.38 -4.39
C PRO A 108 11.27 4.55 -3.92
N LEU A 109 11.34 3.23 -3.99
CA LEU A 109 10.26 2.37 -3.54
C LEU A 109 10.09 2.43 -2.02
N GLN A 110 11.18 2.48 -1.29
CA GLN A 110 11.11 2.67 0.16
C GLN A 110 10.45 3.99 0.49
N GLY A 111 10.82 5.06 -0.21
CA GLY A 111 10.20 6.36 -0.01
C GLY A 111 8.71 6.33 -0.30
N GLU A 112 8.30 5.60 -1.32
CA GLU A 112 6.89 5.51 -1.65
C GLU A 112 6.11 4.73 -0.58
N SER A 113 6.69 3.65 -0.03
CA SER A 113 6.03 2.92 1.04
C SER A 113 5.84 3.81 2.27
N GLU A 114 6.80 4.68 2.54
CA GLU A 114 6.72 5.62 3.67
C GLU A 114 5.66 6.67 3.41
N GLU A 115 5.54 7.14 2.19
CA GLU A 115 4.53 8.13 1.84
C GLU A 115 3.13 7.54 1.94
N ILE A 116 2.93 6.32 1.44
CA ILE A 116 1.66 5.63 1.55
C ILE A 116 1.28 5.48 3.04
N THR A 117 2.24 5.06 3.87
CA THR A 117 2.00 4.92 5.31
C THR A 117 1.55 6.24 5.92
N ARG A 118 2.18 7.36 5.52
CA ARG A 118 1.85 8.68 6.06
C ARG A 118 0.45 9.09 5.64
N ILE A 119 0.11 8.90 4.38
CA ILE A 119 -1.22 9.26 3.86
C ILE A 119 -2.30 8.46 4.57
N ILE A 120 -2.10 7.15 4.70
CA ILE A 120 -3.09 6.29 5.34
C ILE A 120 -3.24 6.62 6.82
N SER A 121 -2.13 6.88 7.51
CA SER A 121 -2.19 7.26 8.93
C SER A 121 -2.98 8.56 9.12
N ALA A 122 -2.77 9.54 8.23
CA ALA A 122 -3.51 10.79 8.30
C ALA A 122 -4.99 10.56 8.04
N THR A 123 -5.32 9.68 7.09
CA THR A 123 -6.71 9.37 6.76
C THR A 123 -7.40 8.70 7.95
N ILE A 124 -6.71 7.78 8.61
CA ILE A 124 -7.28 7.11 9.79
C ILE A 124 -7.59 8.14 10.87
N ARG A 125 -6.65 9.04 11.15
CA ARG A 125 -6.85 10.07 12.17
C ARG A 125 -8.02 10.99 11.82
N SER A 126 -8.10 11.38 10.56
CA SER A 126 -9.18 12.24 10.10
C SER A 126 -10.54 11.54 10.24
N THR A 127 -10.61 10.28 9.88
CA THR A 127 -11.84 9.51 9.98
C THR A 127 -12.28 9.35 11.45
N GLN A 128 -11.31 9.11 12.34
CA GLN A 128 -11.61 8.98 13.76
C GLN A 128 -12.13 10.28 14.35
N ARG A 129 -11.58 11.41 13.90
CA ARG A 129 -12.06 12.71 14.40
C ARG A 129 -13.46 13.03 13.91
N SER A 130 -13.84 12.53 12.75
CA SER A 130 -15.16 12.81 12.20
C SER A 130 -16.26 12.08 12.94
N GLY A 131 -15.88 11.14 13.77
CA GLY A 131 -16.85 10.37 14.50
C GLY A 131 -17.26 11.03 15.74
#